data_8ff011736c64fdb7f38bceafb2cea941
#
_entry.id   8ff011736c64fdb7f38bceafb2cea941
#
_cell.length_a   1.000
_cell.length_b   1.000
_cell.length_c   1.000
_cell.angle_alpha   90.00
_cell.angle_beta   90.00
_cell.angle_gamma   90.00
#
_symmetry.space_group_name_H-M   'P 1'
#
loop_
_entity.id
_entity.type
_entity.pdbx_description
1 polymer ?
#
loop_
_entity_poly.entity_id
_entity_poly.type
_entity_poly.pdbx_seq_one_letter_code
_entity_poly.pdbx_strand_id
1 'polypeptide(L)'
;MRSRILPFMIFSSFLLFIVILLAGAKGISQQSTATPAANSQAEATSKNPARLAQLMRGTLFPNSNVLFAATGKNPADVPPAKDPSAATNPLESTYGKWEAVENSSLAIVETASLLTVPGRLCSNGRPVPINNPDWPKLVQGLRDAGMKSYVAAQSKNQDKLSDATDVLTTACSNCHVKYRDKDKLEDRCR
;
A
#
# COMPACT_ATOMS: atom_id res chain seq x y z
N MET A 1 -13.26 -13.88 -48.96
CA MET A 1 -14.47 -14.64 -49.43
C MET A 1 -15.10 -15.34 -48.25
N ARG A 2 -16.40 -15.22 -48.15
CA ARG A 2 -17.41 -15.81 -47.25
C ARG A 2 -17.53 -15.21 -45.85
N SER A 3 -18.32 -14.17 -45.86
CA SER A 3 -19.33 -13.70 -44.92
C SER A 3 -20.19 -14.83 -44.35
N ARG A 4 -20.49 -14.81 -43.03
CA ARG A 4 -21.75 -15.38 -42.51
C ARG A 4 -22.32 -14.43 -41.45
N ILE A 5 -23.43 -13.89 -41.84
CA ILE A 5 -24.40 -13.08 -41.11
C ILE A 5 -25.49 -14.00 -40.57
N LEU A 6 -26.06 -13.64 -39.44
CA LEU A 6 -27.45 -13.82 -38.96
C LEU A 6 -27.74 -14.92 -37.93
N PRO A 7 -28.91 -14.80 -37.21
CA PRO A 7 -29.85 -13.68 -37.11
C PRO A 7 -30.29 -13.29 -35.66
N PHE A 8 -30.91 -12.17 -35.60
CA PHE A 8 -31.87 -11.65 -34.64
C PHE A 8 -32.96 -12.65 -34.24
N MET A 9 -33.29 -12.77 -32.95
CA MET A 9 -34.61 -13.21 -32.49
C MET A 9 -35.12 -12.27 -31.40
N ILE A 10 -36.14 -11.56 -31.81
CA ILE A 10 -37.09 -10.78 -31.03
C ILE A 10 -38.04 -11.78 -30.37
N PHE A 11 -38.27 -11.69 -29.06
CA PHE A 11 -39.51 -12.24 -28.47
C PHE A 11 -40.12 -11.21 -27.53
N SER A 12 -41.33 -10.93 -27.93
CA SER A 12 -42.34 -9.99 -27.47
C SER A 12 -43.07 -10.50 -26.21
N SER A 13 -43.46 -9.56 -25.40
CA SER A 13 -44.72 -9.47 -24.62
C SER A 13 -45.16 -10.65 -23.75
N PHE A 14 -45.36 -10.39 -22.48
CA PHE A 14 -46.63 -10.71 -21.83
C PHE A 14 -46.83 -9.81 -20.58
N LEU A 15 -47.81 -8.93 -20.72
CA LEU A 15 -48.47 -8.20 -19.63
C LEU A 15 -49.39 -9.19 -18.91
N LEU A 16 -49.31 -9.27 -17.59
CA LEU A 16 -50.43 -9.79 -16.81
C LEU A 16 -50.63 -8.95 -15.54
N PHE A 17 -51.69 -8.17 -15.57
CA PHE A 17 -52.30 -7.49 -14.42
C PHE A 17 -52.94 -8.53 -13.50
N ILE A 18 -52.60 -8.54 -12.21
CA ILE A 18 -53.48 -9.10 -11.20
C ILE A 18 -53.62 -8.06 -10.08
N VAL A 19 -54.81 -7.49 -10.03
CA VAL A 19 -55.36 -6.74 -8.92
C VAL A 19 -55.95 -7.76 -7.93
N ILE A 20 -55.51 -7.78 -6.68
CA ILE A 20 -56.23 -8.47 -5.61
C ILE A 20 -56.34 -7.56 -4.38
N LEU A 21 -57.55 -7.48 -3.94
CA LEU A 21 -58.22 -6.67 -2.92
C LEU A 21 -57.59 -6.72 -1.49
N LEU A 22 -57.87 -5.63 -0.84
CA LEU A 22 -57.81 -5.39 0.61
C LEU A 22 -58.49 -6.48 1.45
N ALA A 23 -57.81 -6.92 2.51
CA ALA A 23 -58.42 -7.41 3.72
C ALA A 23 -57.57 -6.98 4.92
N GLY A 24 -58.12 -6.18 5.78
CA GLY A 24 -57.49 -5.69 7.01
C GLY A 24 -57.34 -6.82 8.03
N ALA A 25 -56.13 -6.85 8.62
CA ALA A 25 -55.90 -7.59 9.87
C ALA A 25 -55.22 -6.67 10.85
N LYS A 26 -55.96 -6.34 11.92
CA LYS A 26 -55.40 -5.76 13.16
C LYS A 26 -54.50 -6.82 13.79
N GLY A 27 -53.20 -6.57 13.83
CA GLY A 27 -52.21 -7.49 14.39
C GLY A 27 -51.31 -6.74 15.34
N ILE A 28 -51.53 -6.89 16.63
CA ILE A 28 -50.60 -7.09 17.73
C ILE A 28 -49.24 -6.43 17.58
N SER A 29 -49.05 -5.32 18.28
CA SER A 29 -47.78 -4.71 18.57
C SER A 29 -46.91 -5.67 19.43
N GLN A 30 -46.00 -6.41 18.81
CA GLN A 30 -44.91 -7.04 19.52
C GLN A 30 -43.83 -5.99 19.78
N GLN A 31 -43.83 -5.53 21.01
CA GLN A 31 -42.78 -4.71 21.59
C GLN A 31 -41.53 -5.59 21.71
N SER A 32 -40.69 -5.61 20.66
CA SER A 32 -39.36 -6.20 20.70
C SER A 32 -38.53 -5.38 21.69
N THR A 33 -38.25 -5.95 22.84
CA THR A 33 -37.21 -5.49 23.75
C THR A 33 -35.88 -5.64 23.00
N ALA A 34 -35.44 -4.58 22.33
CA ALA A 34 -34.12 -4.47 21.77
C ALA A 34 -33.13 -4.51 22.93
N THR A 35 -32.45 -5.64 23.06
CA THR A 35 -31.18 -5.74 23.79
C THR A 35 -30.26 -4.63 23.27
N PRO A 36 -29.60 -3.83 24.15
CA PRO A 36 -28.62 -2.86 23.65
C PRO A 36 -27.55 -3.59 22.86
N ALA A 37 -27.55 -3.38 21.57
CA ALA A 37 -26.49 -3.87 20.70
C ALA A 37 -25.17 -3.31 21.23
N ALA A 38 -24.27 -4.24 21.49
CA ALA A 38 -22.91 -3.98 21.89
C ALA A 38 -22.31 -2.87 21.02
N ASN A 39 -21.74 -1.92 21.74
CA ASN A 39 -20.88 -0.85 21.33
C ASN A 39 -20.12 -1.15 20.01
N SER A 40 -20.72 -0.88 18.87
CA SER A 40 -19.98 -0.71 17.64
C SER A 40 -19.20 0.60 17.80
N GLN A 41 -17.97 0.49 18.32
CA GLN A 41 -17.02 1.57 18.15
C GLN A 41 -17.06 1.89 16.65
N ALA A 42 -17.58 3.06 16.31
CA ALA A 42 -17.54 3.58 14.96
C ALA A 42 -16.06 3.54 14.57
N GLU A 43 -15.70 2.59 13.73
CA GLU A 43 -14.36 2.47 13.19
C GLU A 43 -14.10 3.80 12.50
N ALA A 44 -13.22 4.62 13.09
CA ALA A 44 -12.90 5.93 12.54
C ALA A 44 -12.45 5.70 11.11
N THR A 45 -13.33 5.99 10.15
CA THR A 45 -13.05 5.79 8.73
C THR A 45 -11.92 6.74 8.39
N SER A 46 -10.72 6.17 8.22
CA SER A 46 -9.57 6.94 7.77
C SER A 46 -9.90 7.58 6.43
N LYS A 47 -9.66 8.88 6.30
CA LYS A 47 -9.75 9.58 5.01
C LYS A 47 -8.74 9.04 4.00
N ASN A 48 -7.72 8.32 4.47
CA ASN A 48 -6.70 7.69 3.64
C ASN A 48 -7.04 6.21 3.44
N PRO A 49 -7.05 5.71 2.20
CA PRO A 49 -7.44 4.33 1.90
C PRO A 49 -6.46 3.30 2.50
N ALA A 50 -5.17 3.67 2.63
CA ALA A 50 -4.14 2.78 3.17
C ALA A 50 -3.78 3.14 4.60
N ARG A 51 -3.69 2.13 5.49
CA ARG A 51 -3.08 2.26 6.82
C ARG A 51 -1.55 2.35 6.69
N LEU A 52 -0.88 2.82 7.75
CA LEU A 52 0.59 2.96 7.75
C LEU A 52 1.29 1.64 7.38
N ALA A 53 0.87 0.51 7.97
CA ALA A 53 1.45 -0.79 7.66
C ALA A 53 1.31 -1.21 6.18
N GLN A 54 0.25 -0.76 5.51
CA GLN A 54 0.06 -1.05 4.09
C GLN A 54 1.04 -0.27 3.22
N LEU A 55 1.35 0.99 3.57
CA LEU A 55 2.43 1.74 2.91
C LEU A 55 3.80 1.09 3.14
N MET A 56 4.07 0.65 4.39
CA MET A 56 5.32 -0.03 4.72
C MET A 56 5.49 -1.31 3.90
N ARG A 57 4.45 -2.16 3.84
CA ARG A 57 4.51 -3.47 3.18
C ARG A 57 4.34 -3.42 1.66
N GLY A 58 3.50 -2.50 1.19
CA GLY A 58 3.16 -2.40 -0.24
C GLY A 58 4.13 -1.54 -1.04
N THR A 59 4.86 -0.64 -0.38
CA THR A 59 5.75 0.29 -1.10
C THR A 59 7.16 0.32 -0.52
N LEU A 60 7.33 0.66 0.76
CA LEU A 60 8.67 0.84 1.32
C LEU A 60 9.48 -0.45 1.36
N PHE A 61 8.89 -1.54 1.88
CA PHE A 61 9.58 -2.83 1.99
C PHE A 61 10.01 -3.42 0.64
N PRO A 62 9.15 -3.56 -0.39
CA PRO A 62 9.58 -4.11 -1.68
C PRO A 62 10.65 -3.25 -2.34
N ASN A 63 10.53 -1.92 -2.31
CA ASN A 63 11.53 -1.04 -2.91
C ASN A 63 12.87 -1.06 -2.15
N SER A 64 12.86 -1.15 -0.82
CA SER A 64 14.10 -1.33 -0.04
C SER A 64 14.80 -2.65 -0.41
N ASN A 65 14.04 -3.73 -0.63
CA ASN A 65 14.62 -5.02 -1.03
C ASN A 65 15.32 -4.97 -2.39
N VAL A 66 14.85 -4.14 -3.33
CA VAL A 66 15.56 -3.93 -4.60
C VAL A 66 16.95 -3.33 -4.36
N LEU A 67 17.03 -2.33 -3.48
CA LEU A 67 18.29 -1.70 -3.13
C LEU A 67 19.24 -2.69 -2.44
N PHE A 68 18.75 -3.45 -1.46
CA PHE A 68 19.53 -4.46 -0.76
C PHE A 68 20.03 -5.58 -1.70
N ALA A 69 19.18 -6.04 -2.61
CA ALA A 69 19.61 -7.02 -3.62
C ALA A 69 20.71 -6.48 -4.53
N ALA A 70 20.65 -5.19 -4.88
CA ALA A 70 21.62 -4.52 -5.73
C ALA A 70 23.00 -4.30 -5.05
N THR A 71 23.07 -4.31 -3.71
CA THR A 71 24.37 -4.30 -3.01
C THR A 71 25.09 -5.64 -3.07
N GLY A 72 24.32 -6.76 -3.10
CA GLY A 72 24.88 -8.11 -3.16
C GLY A 72 25.33 -8.54 -4.55
N LYS A 73 24.74 -7.97 -5.61
CA LYS A 73 25.08 -8.25 -7.01
C LYS A 73 24.97 -6.97 -7.83
N ASN A 74 26.00 -6.68 -8.63
CA ASN A 74 25.96 -5.51 -9.49
C ASN A 74 24.75 -5.59 -10.44
N PRO A 75 23.84 -4.60 -10.39
CA PRO A 75 22.66 -4.57 -11.24
C PRO A 75 22.96 -4.69 -12.74
N ALA A 76 24.10 -4.18 -13.21
CA ALA A 76 24.50 -4.30 -14.61
C ALA A 76 24.66 -5.77 -15.05
N ASP A 77 25.07 -6.65 -14.13
CA ASP A 77 25.37 -8.06 -14.38
C ASP A 77 24.16 -8.98 -14.18
N VAL A 78 23.00 -8.42 -13.81
CA VAL A 78 21.76 -9.20 -13.67
C VAL A 78 21.19 -9.48 -15.05
N PRO A 79 21.06 -10.76 -15.46
CA PRO A 79 20.43 -11.08 -16.74
C PRO A 79 18.93 -10.78 -16.68
N PRO A 80 18.30 -10.40 -17.79
CA PRO A 80 16.86 -10.26 -17.84
C PRO A 80 16.18 -11.62 -17.63
N ALA A 81 14.98 -11.62 -17.07
CA ALA A 81 14.14 -12.81 -17.01
C ALA A 81 13.79 -13.31 -18.43
N LYS A 82 13.34 -14.57 -18.53
CA LYS A 82 12.88 -15.13 -19.83
C LYS A 82 11.74 -14.30 -20.44
N ASP A 83 10.85 -13.80 -19.59
CA ASP A 83 9.84 -12.78 -19.91
C ASP A 83 10.03 -11.58 -18.98
N PRO A 84 10.77 -10.54 -19.41
CA PRO A 84 11.03 -9.39 -18.55
C PRO A 84 9.78 -8.59 -18.17
N SER A 85 8.72 -8.64 -18.98
CA SER A 85 7.48 -7.93 -18.72
C SER A 85 6.66 -8.56 -17.58
N ALA A 86 6.87 -9.85 -17.31
CA ALA A 86 6.23 -10.61 -16.25
C ALA A 86 7.19 -10.96 -15.08
N ALA A 87 8.40 -10.38 -15.06
CA ALA A 87 9.39 -10.68 -14.05
C ALA A 87 8.94 -10.22 -12.65
N THR A 88 9.03 -11.13 -11.67
CA THR A 88 8.76 -10.82 -10.26
C THR A 88 9.95 -10.17 -9.55
N ASN A 89 11.18 -10.36 -10.08
CA ASN A 89 12.36 -9.67 -9.61
C ASN A 89 12.52 -8.36 -10.39
N PRO A 90 12.41 -7.18 -9.77
CA PRO A 90 12.53 -5.91 -10.46
C PRO A 90 13.85 -5.73 -11.21
N LEU A 91 14.95 -6.28 -10.72
CA LEU A 91 16.26 -6.19 -11.37
C LEU A 91 16.33 -6.93 -12.72
N GLU A 92 15.46 -7.91 -12.94
CA GLU A 92 15.37 -8.74 -14.15
C GLU A 92 14.27 -8.28 -15.11
N SER A 93 13.49 -7.26 -14.71
CA SER A 93 12.32 -6.77 -15.44
C SER A 93 12.70 -5.92 -16.67
N THR A 94 11.69 -5.51 -17.45
CA THR A 94 11.85 -4.57 -18.56
C THR A 94 12.55 -3.27 -18.14
N TYR A 95 12.25 -2.78 -16.93
CA TYR A 95 12.87 -1.60 -16.32
C TYR A 95 13.90 -2.03 -15.25
N GLY A 96 14.66 -3.08 -15.56
CA GLY A 96 15.55 -3.75 -14.62
C GLY A 96 16.90 -3.05 -14.44
N LYS A 97 17.86 -3.81 -13.87
CA LYS A 97 19.23 -3.34 -13.65
C LYS A 97 19.27 -2.06 -12.78
N TRP A 98 20.11 -1.11 -13.14
CA TRP A 98 20.25 0.16 -12.42
C TRP A 98 18.98 1.02 -12.45
N GLU A 99 18.17 0.92 -13.52
CA GLU A 99 16.88 1.63 -13.59
C GLU A 99 15.92 1.16 -12.51
N ALA A 100 15.89 -0.13 -12.21
CA ALA A 100 15.08 -0.63 -11.10
C ALA A 100 15.54 -0.06 -9.75
N VAL A 101 16.83 0.15 -9.55
CA VAL A 101 17.39 0.75 -8.33
C VAL A 101 17.03 2.23 -8.23
N GLU A 102 17.14 2.97 -9.33
CA GLU A 102 16.74 4.38 -9.42
C GLU A 102 15.24 4.55 -9.09
N ASN A 103 14.38 3.79 -9.77
CA ASN A 103 12.93 3.83 -9.59
C ASN A 103 12.53 3.44 -8.15
N SER A 104 13.17 2.43 -7.58
CA SER A 104 12.91 2.02 -6.20
C SER A 104 13.34 3.07 -5.18
N SER A 105 14.46 3.74 -5.42
CA SER A 105 14.92 4.86 -4.58
C SER A 105 13.92 6.02 -4.59
N LEU A 106 13.43 6.42 -5.77
CA LEU A 106 12.42 7.45 -5.92
C LEU A 106 11.08 7.03 -5.29
N ALA A 107 10.67 5.77 -5.42
CA ALA A 107 9.46 5.27 -4.77
C ALA A 107 9.54 5.41 -3.24
N ILE A 108 10.72 5.20 -2.62
CA ILE A 108 10.96 5.45 -1.20
C ILE A 108 10.81 6.95 -0.87
N VAL A 109 11.44 7.82 -1.67
CA VAL A 109 11.38 9.28 -1.50
C VAL A 109 9.94 9.80 -1.54
N GLU A 110 9.18 9.39 -2.54
CA GLU A 110 7.79 9.83 -2.71
C GLU A 110 6.88 9.25 -1.62
N THR A 111 7.07 7.97 -1.26
CA THR A 111 6.30 7.33 -0.19
C THR A 111 6.55 7.98 1.17
N ALA A 112 7.76 8.52 1.42
CA ALA A 112 8.04 9.25 2.65
C ALA A 112 7.05 10.43 2.86
N SER A 113 6.68 11.13 1.80
CA SER A 113 5.68 12.21 1.87
C SER A 113 4.30 11.72 2.33
N LEU A 114 3.93 10.48 2.00
CA LEU A 114 2.66 9.87 2.40
C LEU A 114 2.61 9.53 3.90
N LEU A 115 3.75 9.45 4.58
CA LEU A 115 3.82 9.16 6.01
C LEU A 115 3.41 10.36 6.89
N THR A 116 3.34 11.54 6.31
CA THR A 116 2.95 12.78 7.01
C THR A 116 1.50 13.21 6.72
N VAL A 117 0.78 12.45 5.88
CA VAL A 117 -0.60 12.79 5.50
C VAL A 117 -1.53 12.62 6.70
N PRO A 118 -2.27 13.68 7.11
CA PRO A 118 -3.17 13.65 8.26
C PRO A 118 -4.32 12.63 8.10
N GLY A 119 -4.77 12.06 9.21
CA GLY A 119 -5.91 11.13 9.23
C GLY A 119 -5.55 9.69 8.86
N ARG A 120 -4.27 9.36 8.64
CA ARG A 120 -3.84 7.98 8.48
C ARG A 120 -3.83 7.24 9.82
N LEU A 121 -4.20 5.95 9.78
CA LEU A 121 -4.23 5.10 10.97
C LEU A 121 -3.08 4.08 10.97
N CYS A 122 -2.59 3.77 12.16
CA CYS A 122 -1.78 2.59 12.45
C CYS A 122 -2.63 1.32 12.35
N SER A 123 -2.02 0.13 12.33
CA SER A 123 -2.75 -1.16 12.28
C SER A 123 -3.67 -1.38 13.47
N ASN A 124 -3.33 -0.83 14.64
CA ASN A 124 -4.13 -0.89 15.87
C ASN A 124 -5.28 0.14 15.91
N GLY A 125 -5.54 0.85 14.80
CA GLY A 125 -6.61 1.86 14.69
C GLY A 125 -6.27 3.23 15.29
N ARG A 126 -5.14 3.41 15.96
CA ARG A 126 -4.72 4.72 16.50
C ARG A 126 -4.23 5.63 15.35
N PRO A 127 -4.42 6.95 15.46
CA PRO A 127 -3.84 7.89 14.51
C PRO A 127 -2.31 7.76 14.43
N VAL A 128 -1.77 7.88 13.22
CA VAL A 128 -0.31 8.02 13.05
C VAL A 128 0.14 9.30 13.77
N PRO A 129 1.22 9.24 14.59
CA PRO A 129 1.60 10.35 15.47
C PRO A 129 2.38 11.46 14.74
N ILE A 130 1.79 11.98 13.65
CA ILE A 130 2.43 13.00 12.77
C ILE A 130 2.76 14.30 13.50
N ASN A 131 2.07 14.59 14.61
CA ASN A 131 2.27 15.79 15.43
C ASN A 131 3.41 15.64 16.47
N ASN A 132 3.98 14.44 16.60
CA ASN A 132 5.15 14.28 17.48
C ASN A 132 6.35 15.03 16.89
N PRO A 133 7.11 15.79 17.70
CA PRO A 133 8.16 16.69 17.18
C PRO A 133 9.28 15.99 16.41
N ASP A 134 9.48 14.70 16.64
CA ASP A 134 10.49 13.87 15.97
C ASP A 134 9.97 13.18 14.70
N TRP A 135 8.64 13.00 14.55
CA TRP A 135 8.08 12.34 13.38
C TRP A 135 8.49 12.99 12.04
N PRO A 136 8.34 14.32 11.87
CA PRO A 136 8.79 14.97 10.63
C PRO A 136 10.29 14.81 10.38
N LYS A 137 11.11 14.80 11.43
CA LYS A 137 12.57 14.61 11.31
C LYS A 137 12.93 13.20 10.85
N LEU A 138 12.25 12.19 11.37
CA LEU A 138 12.44 10.79 10.96
C LEU A 138 11.99 10.56 9.52
N VAL A 139 10.87 11.16 9.11
CA VAL A 139 10.39 11.09 7.74
C VAL A 139 11.35 11.81 6.79
N GLN A 140 11.87 12.97 7.17
CA GLN A 140 12.88 13.68 6.37
C GLN A 140 14.16 12.84 6.24
N GLY A 141 14.62 12.20 7.32
CA GLY A 141 15.77 11.30 7.28
C GLY A 141 15.58 10.11 6.30
N LEU A 142 14.38 9.56 6.23
CA LEU A 142 14.05 8.52 5.23
C LEU A 142 14.10 9.09 3.80
N ARG A 143 13.55 10.28 3.60
CA ARG A 143 13.56 10.95 2.29
C ARG A 143 14.99 11.23 1.82
N ASP A 144 15.84 11.77 2.70
CA ASP A 144 17.23 12.08 2.40
C ASP A 144 18.03 10.81 2.08
N ALA A 145 17.78 9.72 2.81
CA ALA A 145 18.41 8.42 2.56
C ALA A 145 17.97 7.85 1.19
N GLY A 146 16.69 7.95 0.84
CA GLY A 146 16.19 7.58 -0.48
C GLY A 146 16.83 8.39 -1.60
N MET A 147 16.97 9.71 -1.44
CA MET A 147 17.68 10.58 -2.40
C MET A 147 19.15 10.23 -2.54
N LYS A 148 19.83 9.90 -1.42
CA LYS A 148 21.23 9.44 -1.46
C LYS A 148 21.35 8.14 -2.25
N SER A 149 20.41 7.21 -2.07
CA SER A 149 20.36 5.96 -2.84
C SER A 149 20.11 6.20 -4.33
N TYR A 150 19.24 7.14 -4.67
CA TYR A 150 18.99 7.55 -6.07
C TYR A 150 20.25 8.08 -6.75
N VAL A 151 20.95 9.02 -6.10
CA VAL A 151 22.20 9.58 -6.66
C VAL A 151 23.29 8.51 -6.81
N ALA A 152 23.37 7.58 -5.86
CA ALA A 152 24.28 6.43 -5.95
C ALA A 152 23.93 5.52 -7.14
N ALA A 153 22.62 5.22 -7.33
CA ALA A 153 22.14 4.43 -8.45
C ALA A 153 22.45 5.07 -9.81
N GLN A 154 22.24 6.39 -9.95
CA GLN A 154 22.58 7.16 -11.15
C GLN A 154 24.10 7.07 -11.49
N SER A 155 24.96 7.03 -10.47
CA SER A 155 26.40 6.86 -10.66
C SER A 155 26.80 5.46 -11.11
N LYS A 156 25.87 4.48 -11.04
CA LYS A 156 26.08 3.05 -11.32
C LYS A 156 27.28 2.46 -10.56
N ASN A 157 27.52 3.00 -9.36
CA ASN A 157 28.61 2.59 -8.49
C ASN A 157 28.06 1.79 -7.32
N GLN A 158 28.42 0.51 -7.23
CA GLN A 158 27.90 -0.42 -6.22
C GLN A 158 28.37 -0.08 -4.81
N ASP A 159 29.59 0.40 -4.64
CA ASP A 159 30.11 0.79 -3.31
C ASP A 159 29.33 2.00 -2.78
N LYS A 160 29.11 3.01 -3.63
CA LYS A 160 28.28 4.18 -3.24
C LYS A 160 26.84 3.77 -2.93
N LEU A 161 26.30 2.77 -3.63
CA LEU A 161 24.97 2.24 -3.34
C LEU A 161 24.97 1.52 -1.99
N SER A 162 26.02 0.74 -1.68
CA SER A 162 26.16 0.08 -0.39
C SER A 162 26.15 1.10 0.75
N ASP A 163 26.99 2.13 0.66
CA ASP A 163 27.04 3.23 1.66
C ASP A 163 25.66 3.92 1.80
N ALA A 164 24.94 4.11 0.69
CA ALA A 164 23.63 4.74 0.73
C ALA A 164 22.56 3.83 1.36
N THR A 165 22.63 2.52 1.15
CA THR A 165 21.70 1.55 1.76
C THR A 165 21.93 1.38 3.24
N ASP A 166 23.14 1.55 3.76
CA ASP A 166 23.43 1.60 5.19
C ASP A 166 22.76 2.82 5.84
N VAL A 167 22.81 3.97 5.18
CA VAL A 167 22.09 5.17 5.63
C VAL A 167 20.57 4.95 5.60
N LEU A 168 20.06 4.30 4.57
CA LEU A 168 18.62 3.94 4.46
C LEU A 168 18.19 3.00 5.58
N THR A 169 18.99 1.96 5.86
CA THR A 169 18.74 1.01 6.96
C THR A 169 18.69 1.73 8.30
N THR A 170 19.62 2.66 8.53
CA THR A 170 19.65 3.48 9.74
C THR A 170 18.40 4.36 9.86
N ALA A 171 17.98 5.01 8.79
CA ALA A 171 16.77 5.83 8.77
C ALA A 171 15.50 5.01 9.09
N CYS A 172 15.39 3.81 8.51
CA CYS A 172 14.30 2.87 8.81
C CYS A 172 14.34 2.45 10.30
N SER A 173 15.49 2.06 10.80
CA SER A 173 15.67 1.60 12.18
C SER A 173 15.32 2.67 13.21
N ASN A 174 15.75 3.91 13.00
CA ASN A 174 15.48 5.03 13.91
C ASN A 174 13.96 5.25 14.14
N CYS A 175 13.17 5.14 13.07
CA CYS A 175 11.72 5.23 13.18
C CYS A 175 11.11 3.96 13.82
N HIS A 176 11.56 2.78 13.40
CA HIS A 176 11.01 1.50 13.84
C HIS A 176 11.21 1.27 15.34
N VAL A 177 12.39 1.51 15.87
CA VAL A 177 12.69 1.40 17.31
C VAL A 177 11.74 2.29 18.12
N LYS A 178 11.45 3.49 17.62
CA LYS A 178 10.61 4.43 18.35
C LYS A 178 9.12 4.15 18.28
N TYR A 179 8.62 3.68 17.13
CA TYR A 179 7.19 3.59 16.87
C TYR A 179 6.66 2.19 16.59
N ARG A 180 7.47 1.30 16.01
CA ARG A 180 7.07 -0.06 15.66
C ARG A 180 7.44 -1.08 16.72
N ASP A 181 8.63 -1.02 17.26
CA ASP A 181 9.25 -2.08 18.08
C ASP A 181 9.06 -1.83 19.59
N LYS A 182 7.85 -1.40 19.99
CA LYS A 182 7.47 -1.25 21.38
C LYS A 182 7.17 -2.60 22.01
N ASP A 183 7.40 -2.74 23.33
CA ASP A 183 7.16 -3.98 24.07
C ASP A 183 5.68 -4.39 23.98
N LYS A 184 4.78 -3.46 24.23
CA LYS A 184 3.35 -3.70 24.18
C LYS A 184 2.79 -3.50 22.78
N LEU A 185 1.99 -4.46 22.31
CA LEU A 185 1.40 -4.44 20.96
C LEU A 185 0.49 -3.23 20.72
N GLU A 186 -0.26 -2.82 21.75
CA GLU A 186 -1.15 -1.65 21.71
C GLU A 186 -0.40 -0.34 21.50
N ASP A 187 0.89 -0.28 21.85
CA ASP A 187 1.72 0.93 21.68
C ASP A 187 2.42 1.00 20.32
N ARG A 188 2.35 -0.07 19.55
CA ARG A 188 3.00 -0.16 18.24
C ARG A 188 2.18 0.52 17.16
N CYS A 189 2.74 1.55 16.53
CA CYS A 189 2.21 2.11 15.29
C CYS A 189 2.84 1.41 14.08
N ARG A 190 2.16 0.43 13.52
CA ARG A 190 2.60 -0.35 12.35
C ARG A 190 1.46 -0.56 11.37
#